data_514f4572e954147ed4021cfd5ea026ea
#
_entry.id   514f4572e954147ed4021cfd5ea026ea
#
_cell.length_a   1.000
_cell.length_b   1.000
_cell.length_c   1.000
_cell.angle_alpha   90.00
_cell.angle_beta   90.00
_cell.angle_gamma   90.00
#
_symmetry.space_group_name_H-M   'P 1'
#
loop_
_entity.id
_entity.type
_entity.pdbx_description
1 polymer ?
#
loop_
_entity_poly.entity_id
_entity_poly.type
_entity_poly.pdbx_seq_one_letter_code
_entity_poly.pdbx_strand_id
1 'polypeptide(L)'
;MIETIKKHKRIVAVVVILILTAVIELICNFPAIRGGYDDLDLTKYMTVEEEGNREKYVISYSSPQKFYIKELHLSGTFPKEYYYTIKTKEYNSFDKESEEYYSDTVNSWFSDFYTNLNKKVTSVEITLNKPENAELTAVSCSNKFEINKYRVLFFLAAFSLLYCLLFEKKIYKKLEWLFAVYALIFGLLLIFYVQPVKNSWDEQIHFDNAYKLSFTKNIDWTEAALNIKNINTVTCNTKAEYAELREYMNQAGKVHVYTEKKENIVPSYTVLAYVPQAIFLKLGRIFHFSFSLMYAFGKIGNLLLYISVMFWAIKIAKIKQLFLLFLTLMPTNLFLASSYTYDTVVFSFFTLGCVIWVNEMFFYESKTSAKKIIFMILLFTIGSFSKAVYIPI
;
A
#
# COMPACT_ATOMS: atom_id res chain seq x y z
N MET A 1 -35.94 -26.02 6.70
CA MET A 1 -34.91 -25.18 6.04
C MET A 1 -34.48 -23.96 6.87
N ILE A 2 -35.37 -23.05 7.30
CA ILE A 2 -35.03 -21.87 8.09
C ILE A 2 -34.42 -22.22 9.46
N GLU A 3 -34.95 -23.18 10.17
CA GLU A 3 -34.40 -23.65 11.46
C GLU A 3 -33.02 -24.30 11.31
N THR A 4 -32.82 -25.08 10.26
CA THR A 4 -31.51 -25.68 9.93
C THR A 4 -30.47 -24.61 9.62
N ILE A 5 -30.85 -23.54 8.89
CA ILE A 5 -29.99 -22.37 8.62
C ILE A 5 -29.62 -21.65 9.93
N LYS A 6 -30.59 -21.46 10.85
CA LYS A 6 -30.30 -20.83 12.16
C LYS A 6 -29.32 -21.65 13.00
N LYS A 7 -29.43 -23.00 12.97
CA LYS A 7 -28.53 -23.90 13.69
C LYS A 7 -27.09 -23.86 13.13
N HIS A 8 -26.97 -23.72 11.81
CA HIS A 8 -25.68 -23.73 11.11
C HIS A 8 -25.26 -22.38 10.53
N LYS A 9 -25.74 -21.26 11.10
CA LYS A 9 -25.55 -19.90 10.56
C LYS A 9 -24.09 -19.56 10.24
N ARG A 10 -23.12 -20.05 11.03
CA ARG A 10 -21.69 -19.79 10.81
C ARG A 10 -21.16 -20.55 9.59
N ILE A 11 -21.59 -21.80 9.40
CA ILE A 11 -21.19 -22.59 8.22
C ILE A 11 -21.78 -21.94 6.97
N VAL A 12 -23.07 -21.55 7.02
CA VAL A 12 -23.71 -20.85 5.91
C VAL A 12 -22.98 -19.53 5.60
N ALA A 13 -22.60 -18.76 6.62
CA ALA A 13 -21.85 -17.53 6.43
C ALA A 13 -20.49 -17.77 5.75
N VAL A 14 -19.74 -18.78 6.18
CA VAL A 14 -18.46 -19.14 5.55
C VAL A 14 -18.67 -19.49 4.07
N VAL A 15 -19.68 -20.31 3.75
CA VAL A 15 -19.99 -20.67 2.36
C VAL A 15 -20.37 -19.44 1.53
N VAL A 16 -21.20 -18.54 2.07
CA VAL A 16 -21.59 -17.30 1.39
C VAL A 16 -20.36 -16.40 1.15
N ILE A 17 -19.48 -16.23 2.14
CA ILE A 17 -18.26 -15.46 2.01
C ILE A 17 -17.36 -16.02 0.91
N LEU A 18 -17.18 -17.35 0.87
CA LEU A 18 -16.40 -18.02 -0.17
C LEU A 18 -17.00 -17.79 -1.57
N ILE A 19 -18.34 -17.94 -1.70
CA ILE A 19 -19.04 -17.71 -2.97
C ILE A 19 -18.87 -16.26 -3.42
N LEU A 20 -19.12 -15.28 -2.53
CA LEU A 20 -18.97 -13.86 -2.87
C LEU A 20 -17.54 -13.54 -3.30
N THR A 21 -16.54 -14.06 -2.61
CA THR A 21 -15.14 -13.88 -2.98
C THR A 21 -14.82 -14.49 -4.35
N ALA A 22 -15.33 -15.69 -4.63
CA ALA A 22 -15.16 -16.33 -5.94
C ALA A 22 -15.84 -15.53 -7.07
N VAL A 23 -17.05 -14.99 -6.82
CA VAL A 23 -17.74 -14.13 -7.78
C VAL A 23 -16.93 -12.88 -8.10
N ILE A 24 -16.32 -12.25 -7.10
CA ILE A 24 -15.46 -11.07 -7.33
C ILE A 24 -14.24 -11.44 -8.17
N GLU A 25 -13.60 -12.59 -7.89
CA GLU A 25 -12.48 -13.07 -8.73
C GLU A 25 -12.89 -13.29 -10.18
N LEU A 26 -14.08 -13.86 -10.41
CA LEU A 26 -14.62 -14.03 -11.76
C LEU A 26 -14.88 -12.66 -12.46
N ILE A 27 -15.43 -11.69 -11.73
CA ILE A 27 -15.67 -10.34 -12.25
C ILE A 27 -14.34 -9.67 -12.61
N CYS A 28 -13.33 -9.75 -11.74
CA CYS A 28 -12.01 -9.16 -11.99
C CYS A 28 -11.25 -9.84 -13.15
N ASN A 29 -11.57 -11.09 -13.45
CA ASN A 29 -11.01 -11.82 -14.60
C ASN A 29 -11.98 -11.90 -15.79
N PHE A 30 -13.03 -11.08 -15.81
CA PHE A 30 -14.02 -11.11 -16.88
C PHE A 30 -13.42 -10.87 -18.29
N PRO A 31 -12.41 -9.99 -18.49
CA PRO A 31 -11.73 -9.85 -19.78
C PRO A 31 -11.07 -11.15 -20.25
N ALA A 32 -10.47 -11.93 -19.34
CA ALA A 32 -9.88 -13.23 -19.67
C ALA A 32 -10.92 -14.27 -20.09
N ILE A 33 -12.17 -14.17 -19.61
CA ILE A 33 -13.25 -15.06 -20.00
C ILE A 33 -13.84 -14.66 -21.35
N ARG A 34 -13.89 -13.37 -21.67
CA ARG A 34 -14.48 -12.80 -22.88
C ARG A 34 -13.47 -12.37 -23.94
N GLY A 35 -12.19 -12.30 -23.60
CA GLY A 35 -11.12 -11.99 -24.56
C GLY A 35 -10.99 -13.08 -25.61
N GLY A 36 -10.82 -12.70 -26.86
CA GLY A 36 -10.62 -13.64 -27.96
C GLY A 36 -9.20 -14.19 -28.07
N TYR A 37 -8.30 -13.84 -27.14
CA TYR A 37 -6.89 -14.22 -27.12
C TYR A 37 -6.33 -14.18 -25.69
N ASP A 38 -5.33 -14.99 -25.41
CA ASP A 38 -4.59 -14.95 -24.13
C ASP A 38 -3.53 -13.85 -24.15
N ASP A 39 -2.72 -13.78 -25.22
CA ASP A 39 -1.70 -12.77 -25.44
C ASP A 39 -1.77 -12.24 -26.89
N LEU A 40 -1.62 -10.92 -27.06
CA LEU A 40 -1.51 -10.24 -28.35
C LEU A 40 -0.16 -9.52 -28.43
N ASP A 41 0.72 -9.98 -29.31
CA ASP A 41 2.00 -9.33 -29.57
C ASP A 41 1.79 -8.04 -30.38
N LEU A 42 2.17 -6.92 -29.80
CA LEU A 42 2.14 -5.60 -30.39
C LEU A 42 3.51 -5.12 -30.89
N THR A 43 4.58 -5.86 -30.63
CA THR A 43 5.96 -5.48 -30.99
C THR A 43 6.11 -5.20 -32.48
N LYS A 44 5.40 -5.96 -33.31
CA LYS A 44 5.40 -5.79 -34.80
C LYS A 44 4.79 -4.46 -35.29
N TYR A 45 4.07 -3.74 -34.41
CA TYR A 45 3.48 -2.43 -34.70
C TYR A 45 4.30 -1.28 -34.09
N MET A 46 5.46 -1.59 -33.51
CA MET A 46 6.35 -0.60 -32.93
C MET A 46 7.15 0.08 -34.04
N THR A 47 7.15 1.39 -34.01
CA THR A 47 7.95 2.28 -34.87
C THR A 47 8.75 3.23 -34.00
N VAL A 48 9.85 3.74 -34.54
CA VAL A 48 10.60 4.86 -33.93
C VAL A 48 10.33 6.08 -34.81
N GLU A 49 9.77 7.11 -34.19
CA GLU A 49 9.46 8.39 -34.83
C GLU A 49 10.36 9.48 -34.27
N GLU A 50 10.74 10.41 -35.15
CA GLU A 50 11.49 11.61 -34.76
C GLU A 50 10.51 12.78 -34.51
N GLU A 51 10.59 13.40 -33.35
CA GLU A 51 9.85 14.62 -33.00
C GLU A 51 10.85 15.73 -32.61
N GLY A 52 11.23 16.54 -33.60
CA GLY A 52 12.30 17.53 -33.47
C GLY A 52 13.65 16.85 -33.27
N ASN A 53 14.30 17.06 -32.11
CA ASN A 53 15.60 16.45 -31.76
C ASN A 53 15.45 15.24 -30.85
N ARG A 54 14.28 14.64 -30.74
CA ARG A 54 14.00 13.50 -29.86
C ARG A 54 13.38 12.36 -30.62
N GLU A 55 13.83 11.17 -30.33
CA GLU A 55 13.21 9.93 -30.80
C GLU A 55 12.14 9.48 -29.80
N LYS A 56 11.07 8.87 -30.29
CA LYS A 56 10.04 8.21 -29.49
C LYS A 56 9.67 6.87 -30.09
N TYR A 57 9.37 5.90 -29.22
CA TYR A 57 8.69 4.68 -29.60
C TYR A 57 7.19 4.99 -29.74
N VAL A 58 6.59 4.58 -30.84
CA VAL A 58 5.15 4.64 -31.07
C VAL A 58 4.67 3.25 -31.46
N ILE A 59 3.70 2.73 -30.71
CA ILE A 59 3.07 1.43 -30.97
C ILE A 59 1.60 1.71 -31.23
N SER A 60 1.14 1.50 -32.43
CA SER A 60 -0.25 1.77 -32.83
C SER A 60 -0.92 0.51 -33.36
N TYR A 61 -1.94 0.04 -32.63
CA TYR A 61 -2.74 -1.09 -33.06
C TYR A 61 -4.22 -0.73 -33.12
N SER A 62 -4.90 -1.12 -34.18
CA SER A 62 -6.34 -0.98 -34.32
C SER A 62 -6.96 -2.24 -34.88
N SER A 63 -8.17 -2.55 -34.44
CA SER A 63 -8.96 -3.68 -34.90
C SER A 63 -10.36 -3.24 -35.32
N PRO A 64 -10.95 -3.78 -36.39
CA PRO A 64 -12.34 -3.50 -36.75
C PRO A 64 -13.32 -4.11 -35.74
N GLN A 65 -12.87 -5.08 -34.94
CA GLN A 65 -13.66 -5.71 -33.86
C GLN A 65 -13.21 -5.25 -32.50
N LYS A 66 -14.18 -5.07 -31.60
CA LYS A 66 -13.91 -4.75 -30.20
C LYS A 66 -13.23 -5.91 -29.52
N PHE A 67 -12.17 -5.64 -28.75
CA PHE A 67 -11.43 -6.63 -27.98
C PHE A 67 -11.17 -6.13 -26.56
N TYR A 68 -10.88 -7.05 -25.64
CA TYR A 68 -10.53 -6.69 -24.26
C TYR A 68 -9.01 -6.65 -24.09
N ILE A 69 -8.54 -5.68 -23.32
CA ILE A 69 -7.19 -5.64 -22.76
C ILE A 69 -7.33 -5.65 -21.25
N LYS A 70 -6.89 -6.71 -20.60
CA LYS A 70 -6.77 -6.78 -19.13
C LYS A 70 -5.52 -6.04 -18.69
N GLU A 71 -4.40 -6.35 -19.32
CA GLU A 71 -3.07 -5.89 -18.94
C GLU A 71 -2.23 -5.61 -20.18
N LEU A 72 -1.50 -4.50 -20.14
CA LEU A 72 -0.46 -4.15 -21.10
C LEU A 72 0.88 -4.51 -20.49
N HIS A 73 1.78 -5.12 -21.27
CA HIS A 73 3.12 -5.52 -20.86
C HIS A 73 4.15 -4.90 -21.81
N LEU A 74 5.14 -4.22 -21.24
CA LEU A 74 6.31 -3.68 -21.93
C LEU A 74 7.56 -4.35 -21.37
N SER A 75 8.45 -4.85 -22.24
CA SER A 75 9.77 -5.36 -21.82
C SER A 75 10.87 -4.48 -22.39
N GLY A 76 11.87 -4.14 -21.59
CA GLY A 76 12.95 -3.28 -22.05
C GLY A 76 13.94 -2.92 -20.94
N THR A 77 14.98 -2.16 -21.32
CA THR A 77 16.00 -1.65 -20.39
C THR A 77 15.99 -0.12 -20.42
N PHE A 78 15.88 0.49 -19.25
CA PHE A 78 15.80 1.93 -19.10
C PHE A 78 16.79 2.43 -18.05
N PRO A 79 17.61 3.47 -18.34
CA PRO A 79 18.63 3.94 -17.39
C PRO A 79 18.07 4.72 -16.20
N LYS A 80 16.83 5.21 -16.30
CA LYS A 80 16.09 5.93 -15.24
C LYS A 80 14.59 5.86 -15.48
N GLU A 81 13.81 6.56 -14.66
CA GLU A 81 12.36 6.64 -14.79
C GLU A 81 11.94 7.52 -15.99
N TYR A 82 11.05 7.00 -16.83
CA TYR A 82 10.40 7.71 -17.94
C TYR A 82 8.92 7.41 -17.96
N TYR A 83 8.13 8.45 -18.27
CA TYR A 83 6.69 8.29 -18.48
C TYR A 83 6.39 7.80 -19.89
N TYR A 84 5.41 6.93 -20.01
CA TYR A 84 4.76 6.61 -21.27
C TYR A 84 3.26 6.88 -21.18
N THR A 85 2.66 7.17 -22.33
CA THR A 85 1.23 7.43 -22.46
C THR A 85 0.57 6.32 -23.22
N ILE A 86 -0.64 5.96 -22.83
CA ILE A 86 -1.49 4.98 -23.51
C ILE A 86 -2.77 5.70 -23.88
N LYS A 87 -3.02 5.78 -25.17
CA LYS A 87 -4.26 6.32 -25.74
C LYS A 87 -5.11 5.16 -26.21
N THR A 88 -6.38 5.11 -25.80
CA THR A 88 -7.31 4.04 -26.17
C THR A 88 -8.63 4.61 -26.71
N LYS A 89 -9.23 3.90 -27.66
CA LYS A 89 -10.65 4.08 -27.99
C LYS A 89 -11.45 3.02 -27.26
N GLU A 90 -12.16 3.43 -26.22
CA GLU A 90 -12.86 2.56 -25.27
C GLU A 90 -14.35 2.51 -25.50
N TYR A 91 -14.94 1.42 -25.04
CA TYR A 91 -16.40 1.22 -25.07
C TYR A 91 -16.89 0.88 -23.66
N ASN A 92 -17.78 1.69 -23.13
CA ASN A 92 -18.42 1.43 -21.85
C ASN A 92 -19.46 0.29 -21.93
N SER A 93 -20.10 -0.02 -20.81
CA SER A 93 -21.14 -1.07 -20.74
C SER A 93 -22.36 -0.82 -21.63
N PHE A 94 -22.58 0.43 -22.04
CA PHE A 94 -23.65 0.84 -22.97
C PHE A 94 -23.17 0.99 -24.40
N ASP A 95 -21.99 0.45 -24.73
CA ASP A 95 -21.36 0.48 -26.06
C ASP A 95 -21.09 1.91 -26.60
N LYS A 96 -21.06 2.91 -25.70
CA LYS A 96 -20.68 4.27 -26.05
C LYS A 96 -19.16 4.38 -26.12
N GLU A 97 -18.68 4.93 -27.23
CA GLU A 97 -17.25 5.17 -27.49
C GLU A 97 -16.76 6.41 -26.73
N SER A 98 -15.55 6.33 -26.19
CA SER A 98 -14.77 7.45 -25.66
C SER A 98 -13.29 7.25 -25.99
N GLU A 99 -12.57 8.34 -26.08
CA GLU A 99 -11.12 8.35 -26.20
C GLU A 99 -10.54 8.67 -24.82
N GLU A 100 -9.67 7.78 -24.29
CA GLU A 100 -9.13 7.89 -22.94
C GLU A 100 -7.60 7.84 -22.99
N TYR A 101 -6.99 8.53 -22.01
CA TYR A 101 -5.54 8.62 -21.89
C TYR A 101 -5.11 8.12 -20.51
N TYR A 102 -4.14 7.22 -20.50
CA TYR A 102 -3.49 6.70 -19.30
C TYR A 102 -2.01 7.03 -19.36
N SER A 103 -1.36 7.08 -18.21
CA SER A 103 0.09 7.20 -18.13
C SER A 103 0.63 6.28 -17.05
N ASP A 104 1.79 5.70 -17.32
CA ASP A 104 2.53 4.90 -16.36
C ASP A 104 4.03 5.13 -16.60
N THR A 105 4.89 4.46 -15.84
CA THR A 105 6.35 4.67 -15.88
C THR A 105 7.10 3.39 -16.18
N VAL A 106 8.19 3.53 -16.93
CA VAL A 106 9.29 2.55 -17.00
C VAL A 106 10.45 3.08 -16.18
N ASN A 107 11.30 2.21 -15.64
CA ASN A 107 12.38 2.61 -14.75
C ASN A 107 13.58 1.66 -14.86
N SER A 108 14.66 1.93 -14.12
CA SER A 108 15.88 1.10 -14.08
C SER A 108 15.81 -0.08 -13.11
N TRP A 109 14.67 -0.34 -12.49
CA TRP A 109 14.49 -1.34 -11.44
C TRP A 109 13.90 -2.65 -11.96
N PHE A 110 13.17 -2.57 -13.08
CA PHE A 110 12.49 -3.67 -13.73
C PHE A 110 12.98 -3.83 -15.16
N SER A 111 12.84 -5.03 -15.68
CA SER A 111 12.93 -5.35 -17.10
C SER A 111 11.55 -5.48 -17.76
N ASP A 112 10.53 -5.72 -16.93
CA ASP A 112 9.16 -5.94 -17.32
C ASP A 112 8.21 -4.98 -16.59
N PHE A 113 7.36 -4.29 -17.35
CA PHE A 113 6.44 -3.26 -16.89
C PHE A 113 5.02 -3.61 -17.26
N TYR A 114 4.08 -3.46 -16.34
CA TYR A 114 2.70 -3.89 -16.54
C TYR A 114 1.73 -2.77 -16.17
N THR A 115 0.79 -2.48 -17.06
CA THR A 115 -0.31 -1.53 -16.78
C THR A 115 -1.65 -2.25 -16.88
N ASN A 116 -2.42 -2.21 -15.80
CA ASN A 116 -3.76 -2.79 -15.76
C ASN A 116 -4.78 -1.85 -16.39
N LEU A 117 -5.28 -2.18 -17.59
CA LEU A 117 -6.29 -1.39 -18.28
C LEU A 117 -7.71 -1.88 -17.97
N ASN A 118 -7.97 -3.18 -18.10
CA ASN A 118 -9.29 -3.80 -17.91
C ASN A 118 -10.38 -3.17 -18.77
N LYS A 119 -10.11 -2.92 -20.06
CA LYS A 119 -10.96 -2.17 -20.97
C LYS A 119 -11.32 -2.92 -22.24
N LYS A 120 -12.51 -2.60 -22.78
CA LYS A 120 -12.97 -3.03 -24.10
C LYS A 120 -12.65 -1.92 -25.10
N VAL A 121 -11.80 -2.20 -26.08
CA VAL A 121 -11.22 -1.20 -26.97
C VAL A 121 -11.32 -1.62 -28.43
N THR A 122 -11.14 -0.67 -29.37
CA THR A 122 -10.87 -0.92 -30.79
C THR A 122 -9.49 -0.47 -31.21
N SER A 123 -8.84 0.41 -30.46
CA SER A 123 -7.47 0.80 -30.70
C SER A 123 -6.71 1.08 -29.41
N VAL A 124 -5.41 0.86 -29.48
CA VAL A 124 -4.44 1.23 -28.46
C VAL A 124 -3.23 1.85 -29.14
N GLU A 125 -2.80 3.00 -28.65
CA GLU A 125 -1.59 3.68 -29.06
C GLU A 125 -0.74 3.94 -27.81
N ILE A 126 0.53 3.55 -27.87
CA ILE A 126 1.47 3.72 -26.77
C ILE A 126 2.60 4.62 -27.28
N THR A 127 2.92 5.65 -26.50
CA THR A 127 3.99 6.58 -26.83
C THR A 127 4.96 6.66 -25.66
N LEU A 128 6.23 6.37 -25.91
CA LEU A 128 7.33 6.43 -24.96
C LEU A 128 8.51 7.16 -25.59
N ASN A 129 9.03 8.18 -24.93
CA ASN A 129 10.27 8.82 -25.37
C ASN A 129 11.41 7.80 -25.37
N LYS A 130 12.23 7.80 -26.44
CA LYS A 130 13.42 6.95 -26.59
C LYS A 130 14.67 7.74 -26.19
N PRO A 131 15.10 7.69 -24.93
CA PRO A 131 16.34 8.32 -24.49
C PRO A 131 17.55 7.49 -24.93
N GLU A 132 18.73 8.12 -24.91
CA GLU A 132 19.98 7.40 -25.10
C GLU A 132 20.13 6.26 -24.09
N ASN A 133 20.61 5.12 -24.56
CA ASN A 133 20.78 3.89 -23.78
C ASN A 133 19.48 3.26 -23.22
N ALA A 134 18.32 3.59 -23.79
CA ALA A 134 17.07 2.90 -23.53
C ALA A 134 16.68 2.03 -24.71
N GLU A 135 16.22 0.81 -24.41
CA GLU A 135 15.76 -0.15 -25.40
C GLU A 135 14.43 -0.75 -24.96
N LEU A 136 13.39 -0.55 -25.80
CA LEU A 136 12.12 -1.24 -25.66
C LEU A 136 12.16 -2.47 -26.58
N THR A 137 12.15 -3.67 -26.00
CA THR A 137 12.36 -4.93 -26.72
C THR A 137 11.07 -5.60 -27.16
N ALA A 138 10.02 -5.51 -26.32
CA ALA A 138 8.73 -6.12 -26.62
C ALA A 138 7.56 -5.33 -26.04
N VAL A 139 6.42 -5.41 -26.71
CA VAL A 139 5.14 -4.88 -26.24
C VAL A 139 4.05 -5.91 -26.52
N SER A 140 3.24 -6.23 -25.51
CA SER A 140 2.13 -7.16 -25.67
C SER A 140 0.93 -6.77 -24.78
N CYS A 141 -0.24 -7.27 -25.17
CA CYS A 141 -1.44 -7.21 -24.33
C CYS A 141 -1.81 -8.60 -23.85
N SER A 142 -2.16 -8.75 -22.58
CA SER A 142 -2.56 -10.01 -21.99
C SER A 142 -3.99 -9.98 -21.47
N ASN A 143 -4.71 -11.11 -21.66
CA ASN A 143 -6.01 -11.41 -21.08
C ASN A 143 -6.00 -12.68 -20.25
N LYS A 144 -4.84 -13.19 -19.84
CA LYS A 144 -4.74 -14.43 -19.07
C LYS A 144 -5.58 -14.40 -17.81
N PHE A 145 -6.28 -15.50 -17.58
CA PHE A 145 -6.98 -15.71 -16.30
C PHE A 145 -5.97 -15.94 -15.16
N GLU A 146 -6.00 -15.07 -14.17
CA GLU A 146 -5.12 -15.20 -13.02
C GLU A 146 -5.84 -14.89 -11.71
N ILE A 147 -5.79 -15.85 -10.77
CA ILE A 147 -6.33 -15.65 -9.42
C ILE A 147 -5.35 -14.84 -8.59
N ASN A 148 -5.80 -13.68 -8.11
CA ASN A 148 -5.00 -12.85 -7.22
C ASN A 148 -5.23 -13.27 -5.75
N LYS A 149 -4.30 -14.04 -5.19
CA LYS A 149 -4.38 -14.54 -3.80
C LYS A 149 -4.54 -13.44 -2.75
N TYR A 150 -4.00 -12.25 -2.98
CA TYR A 150 -4.09 -11.12 -2.05
C TYR A 150 -5.47 -10.45 -2.11
N ARG A 151 -6.06 -10.34 -3.30
CA ARG A 151 -7.44 -9.88 -3.49
C ARG A 151 -8.41 -10.87 -2.84
N VAL A 152 -8.20 -12.17 -3.02
CA VAL A 152 -8.97 -13.22 -2.34
C VAL A 152 -8.90 -13.05 -0.83
N LEU A 153 -7.70 -12.91 -0.26
CA LEU A 153 -7.51 -12.73 1.18
C LEU A 153 -8.16 -11.44 1.69
N PHE A 154 -8.04 -10.35 0.94
CA PHE A 154 -8.68 -9.08 1.27
C PHE A 154 -10.21 -9.22 1.37
N PHE A 155 -10.86 -9.81 0.36
CA PHE A 155 -12.32 -9.95 0.36
C PHE A 155 -12.82 -10.98 1.39
N LEU A 156 -12.08 -12.06 1.64
CA LEU A 156 -12.36 -12.97 2.74
C LEU A 156 -12.34 -12.23 4.08
N ALA A 157 -11.33 -11.40 4.32
CA ALA A 157 -11.22 -10.60 5.54
C ALA A 157 -12.34 -9.55 5.62
N ALA A 158 -12.61 -8.79 4.54
CA ALA A 158 -13.62 -7.75 4.51
C ALA A 158 -15.04 -8.32 4.75
N PHE A 159 -15.40 -9.40 4.07
CA PHE A 159 -16.71 -10.05 4.28
C PHE A 159 -16.82 -10.70 5.64
N SER A 160 -15.76 -11.28 6.19
CA SER A 160 -15.78 -11.81 7.55
C SER A 160 -15.92 -10.70 8.60
N LEU A 161 -15.27 -9.55 8.42
CA LEU A 161 -15.47 -8.37 9.27
C LEU A 161 -16.94 -7.91 9.23
N LEU A 162 -17.50 -7.79 8.02
CA LEU A 162 -18.88 -7.39 7.82
C LEU A 162 -19.86 -8.39 8.49
N TYR A 163 -19.61 -9.69 8.33
CA TYR A 163 -20.38 -10.74 9.01
C TYR A 163 -20.32 -10.59 10.54
N CYS A 164 -19.14 -10.40 11.10
CA CYS A 164 -18.95 -10.20 12.54
C CYS A 164 -19.76 -8.99 13.05
N LEU A 165 -19.72 -7.87 12.32
CA LEU A 165 -20.42 -6.65 12.70
C LEU A 165 -21.94 -6.77 12.56
N LEU A 166 -22.46 -7.49 11.56
CA LEU A 166 -23.91 -7.57 11.32
C LEU A 166 -24.59 -8.69 12.13
N PHE A 167 -23.91 -9.82 12.32
CA PHE A 167 -24.56 -11.04 12.80
C PHE A 167 -24.05 -11.60 14.12
N GLU A 168 -22.86 -11.19 14.61
CA GLU A 168 -22.27 -11.71 15.84
C GLU A 168 -22.35 -10.68 16.98
N LYS A 169 -23.55 -10.51 17.58
CA LYS A 169 -23.78 -9.51 18.67
C LYS A 169 -22.79 -9.58 19.83
N LYS A 170 -22.20 -10.76 20.12
CA LYS A 170 -21.21 -10.94 21.19
C LYS A 170 -19.91 -10.17 20.92
N ILE A 171 -19.62 -9.85 19.66
CA ILE A 171 -18.40 -9.14 19.26
C ILE A 171 -18.39 -7.69 19.76
N TYR A 172 -19.58 -7.08 19.93
CA TYR A 172 -19.71 -5.72 20.45
C TYR A 172 -19.18 -5.53 21.89
N LYS A 173 -18.95 -6.64 22.60
CA LYS A 173 -18.30 -6.61 23.92
C LYS A 173 -16.77 -6.62 23.84
N LYS A 174 -16.19 -6.78 22.64
CA LYS A 174 -14.76 -6.96 22.42
C LYS A 174 -14.33 -6.30 21.10
N LEU A 175 -14.83 -5.09 20.81
CA LEU A 175 -14.53 -4.36 19.57
C LEU A 175 -13.03 -4.06 19.43
N GLU A 176 -12.31 -3.89 20.54
CA GLU A 176 -10.86 -3.70 20.54
C GLU A 176 -10.10 -4.90 19.94
N TRP A 177 -10.56 -6.13 20.19
CA TRP A 177 -9.97 -7.32 19.59
C TRP A 177 -10.33 -7.49 18.12
N LEU A 178 -11.59 -7.17 17.78
CA LEU A 178 -12.00 -7.14 16.38
C LEU A 178 -11.12 -6.18 15.58
N PHE A 179 -10.93 -4.98 16.10
CA PHE A 179 -10.03 -3.99 15.52
C PHE A 179 -8.62 -4.56 15.34
N ALA A 180 -8.00 -5.07 16.41
CA ALA A 180 -6.62 -5.52 16.38
C ALA A 180 -6.38 -6.61 15.32
N VAL A 181 -7.30 -7.59 15.21
CA VAL A 181 -7.19 -8.68 14.23
C VAL A 181 -7.29 -8.15 12.80
N TYR A 182 -8.31 -7.33 12.49
CA TYR A 182 -8.50 -6.85 11.11
C TYR A 182 -7.51 -5.75 10.72
N ALA A 183 -7.12 -4.89 11.64
CA ALA A 183 -6.05 -3.93 11.40
C ALA A 183 -4.71 -4.63 11.11
N LEU A 184 -4.41 -5.74 11.80
CA LEU A 184 -3.23 -6.55 11.51
C LEU A 184 -3.32 -7.21 10.12
N ILE A 185 -4.45 -7.85 9.78
CA ILE A 185 -4.63 -8.49 8.48
C ILE A 185 -4.51 -7.48 7.34
N PHE A 186 -5.28 -6.38 7.39
CA PHE A 186 -5.25 -5.37 6.34
C PHE A 186 -3.91 -4.62 6.30
N GLY A 187 -3.31 -4.32 7.45
CA GLY A 187 -2.00 -3.69 7.51
C GLY A 187 -0.89 -4.55 6.91
N LEU A 188 -0.87 -5.86 7.19
CA LEU A 188 0.09 -6.78 6.58
C LEU A 188 -0.13 -6.90 5.05
N LEU A 189 -1.39 -6.93 4.58
CA LEU A 189 -1.69 -6.89 3.15
C LEU A 189 -1.15 -5.60 2.49
N LEU A 190 -1.31 -4.45 3.15
CA LEU A 190 -0.75 -3.19 2.67
C LEU A 190 0.77 -3.25 2.60
N ILE A 191 1.45 -3.68 3.66
CA ILE A 191 2.92 -3.72 3.73
C ILE A 191 3.52 -4.66 2.69
N PHE A 192 2.98 -5.85 2.53
CA PHE A 192 3.60 -6.89 1.72
C PHE A 192 3.14 -6.94 0.26
N TYR A 193 2.04 -6.27 -0.06
CA TYR A 193 1.49 -6.34 -1.41
C TYR A 193 1.24 -4.96 -2.04
N VAL A 194 0.65 -4.02 -1.31
CA VAL A 194 0.27 -2.72 -1.90
C VAL A 194 1.43 -1.71 -1.84
N GLN A 195 2.25 -1.79 -0.79
CA GLN A 195 3.34 -0.83 -0.52
C GLN A 195 4.69 -1.52 -0.34
N PRO A 196 5.18 -2.28 -1.31
CA PRO A 196 6.45 -3.00 -1.16
C PRO A 196 7.63 -2.05 -0.94
N VAL A 197 7.68 -0.96 -1.69
CA VAL A 197 8.61 0.17 -1.54
C VAL A 197 7.76 1.43 -1.60
N LYS A 198 8.19 2.55 -1.31
CA LYS A 198 7.59 3.87 -1.30
C LYS A 198 6.26 4.03 -2.07
N ASN A 199 5.16 4.14 -1.34
CA ASN A 199 3.84 4.43 -1.91
C ASN A 199 3.12 5.58 -1.16
N SER A 200 3.66 6.05 -0.02
CA SER A 200 3.13 7.18 0.71
C SER A 200 3.94 8.44 0.41
N TRP A 201 3.32 9.61 0.62
CA TRP A 201 3.97 10.90 0.42
C TRP A 201 5.16 11.05 1.38
N ASP A 202 6.29 11.49 0.84
CA ASP A 202 7.54 11.70 1.58
C ASP A 202 8.08 10.46 2.30
N GLU A 203 7.63 9.25 1.94
CA GLU A 203 8.03 8.02 2.61
C GLU A 203 9.56 7.82 2.58
N GLN A 204 10.24 8.30 1.53
CA GLN A 204 11.70 8.27 1.44
C GLN A 204 12.37 9.11 2.54
N ILE A 205 11.80 10.27 2.88
CA ILE A 205 12.30 11.14 3.94
C ILE A 205 12.08 10.48 5.30
N HIS A 206 10.90 9.88 5.48
CA HIS A 206 10.55 9.19 6.72
C HIS A 206 11.37 7.92 6.92
N PHE A 207 11.61 7.17 5.84
CA PHE A 207 12.51 6.02 5.87
C PHE A 207 13.94 6.44 6.21
N ASP A 208 14.47 7.50 5.59
CA ASP A 208 15.81 8.03 5.87
C ASP A 208 15.99 8.34 7.37
N ASN A 209 15.01 9.03 7.97
CA ASN A 209 15.01 9.35 9.41
C ASN A 209 14.97 8.09 10.28
N ALA A 210 14.07 7.15 9.98
CA ALA A 210 13.94 5.89 10.73
C ALA A 210 15.21 5.02 10.58
N TYR A 211 15.76 4.96 9.36
CA TYR A 211 16.96 4.19 9.06
C TYR A 211 18.17 4.72 9.84
N LYS A 212 18.44 6.03 9.77
CA LYS A 212 19.49 6.69 10.56
C LYS A 212 19.34 6.45 12.05
N LEU A 213 18.12 6.65 12.58
CA LEU A 213 17.83 6.46 14.01
C LEU A 213 18.03 5.00 14.47
N SER A 214 17.94 4.05 13.56
CA SER A 214 18.13 2.63 13.88
C SER A 214 19.60 2.24 14.15
N PHE A 215 20.56 3.13 13.88
CA PHE A 215 21.98 2.96 14.19
C PHE A 215 22.36 3.69 15.49
N THR A 216 23.33 3.11 16.21
CA THR A 216 23.80 3.68 17.50
C THR A 216 25.03 4.57 17.35
N LYS A 217 25.85 4.35 16.33
CA LYS A 217 27.12 5.08 16.12
C LYS A 217 27.29 5.50 14.65
N ASN A 218 27.69 4.58 13.80
CA ASN A 218 27.95 4.84 12.38
C ASN A 218 26.79 4.28 11.55
N ILE A 219 26.34 5.07 10.58
CA ILE A 219 25.33 4.63 9.65
C ILE A 219 26.02 3.83 8.56
N ASP A 220 25.56 2.62 8.37
CA ASP A 220 26.02 1.73 7.31
C ASP A 220 24.99 1.77 6.17
N TRP A 221 25.34 2.49 5.12
CA TRP A 221 24.49 2.64 3.95
C TRP A 221 24.68 1.47 3.01
N THR A 222 23.59 0.85 2.62
CA THR A 222 23.56 -0.07 1.49
C THR A 222 23.04 0.65 0.25
N GLU A 223 23.36 0.14 -0.94
CA GLU A 223 22.84 0.67 -2.20
C GLU A 223 21.30 0.72 -2.20
N ALA A 224 20.64 -0.33 -1.71
CA ALA A 224 19.18 -0.36 -1.57
C ALA A 224 18.65 0.76 -0.68
N ALA A 225 19.30 1.05 0.45
CA ALA A 225 18.88 2.11 1.35
C ALA A 225 19.04 3.50 0.72
N LEU A 226 20.12 3.73 -0.03
CA LEU A 226 20.32 4.97 -0.78
C LEU A 226 19.32 5.10 -1.93
N ASN A 227 19.02 4.01 -2.61
CA ASN A 227 18.02 4.02 -3.68
C ASN A 227 16.64 4.39 -3.15
N ILE A 228 16.20 3.83 -2.01
CA ILE A 228 14.92 4.24 -1.39
C ILE A 228 14.95 5.72 -0.98
N LYS A 229 16.06 6.19 -0.40
CA LYS A 229 16.21 7.61 0.00
C LYS A 229 16.03 8.56 -1.18
N ASN A 230 16.46 8.17 -2.39
CA ASN A 230 16.52 9.04 -3.57
C ASN A 230 15.35 8.82 -4.56
N ILE A 231 14.54 7.78 -4.37
CA ILE A 231 13.47 7.44 -5.32
C ILE A 231 12.24 8.32 -5.10
N ASN A 232 11.58 8.69 -6.19
CA ASN A 232 10.33 9.42 -6.10
C ASN A 232 9.11 8.50 -5.99
N THR A 233 8.95 7.56 -6.90
CA THR A 233 7.83 6.60 -6.87
C THR A 233 8.24 5.31 -7.56
N VAL A 234 7.95 4.17 -6.94
CA VAL A 234 7.94 2.87 -7.62
C VAL A 234 6.60 2.20 -7.32
N THR A 235 5.81 2.00 -8.34
CA THR A 235 4.56 1.25 -8.26
C THR A 235 4.77 -0.15 -8.81
N CYS A 236 4.18 -1.16 -8.16
CA CYS A 236 4.12 -2.51 -8.66
C CYS A 236 2.67 -2.84 -9.00
N ASN A 237 2.38 -3.01 -10.27
CA ASN A 237 1.05 -3.31 -10.77
C ASN A 237 0.74 -4.81 -10.75
N THR A 238 1.78 -5.64 -10.74
CA THR A 238 1.67 -7.10 -10.82
C THR A 238 2.54 -7.82 -9.79
N LYS A 239 2.31 -9.10 -9.65
CA LYS A 239 3.16 -9.98 -8.83
C LYS A 239 4.57 -10.16 -9.39
N ALA A 240 4.71 -10.07 -10.73
CA ALA A 240 6.00 -10.20 -11.40
C ALA A 240 6.90 -9.03 -11.03
N GLU A 241 6.42 -7.79 -11.23
CA GLU A 241 7.13 -6.56 -10.82
C GLU A 241 7.47 -6.56 -9.32
N TYR A 242 6.53 -7.01 -8.48
CA TYR A 242 6.81 -7.12 -7.05
C TYR A 242 7.95 -8.11 -6.74
N ALA A 243 7.98 -9.25 -7.43
CA ALA A 243 9.03 -10.25 -7.24
C ALA A 243 10.39 -9.73 -7.71
N GLU A 244 10.42 -9.07 -8.86
CA GLU A 244 11.60 -8.44 -9.45
C GLU A 244 12.15 -7.32 -8.55
N LEU A 245 11.28 -6.40 -8.09
CA LEU A 245 11.65 -5.35 -7.15
C LEU A 245 12.26 -5.93 -5.87
N ARG A 246 11.64 -6.97 -5.31
CA ARG A 246 12.13 -7.61 -4.10
C ARG A 246 13.49 -8.25 -4.31
N GLU A 247 13.71 -8.89 -5.46
CA GLU A 247 15.01 -9.48 -5.81
C GLU A 247 16.08 -8.40 -5.95
N TYR A 248 15.79 -7.35 -6.72
CA TYR A 248 16.67 -6.19 -6.86
C TYR A 248 17.03 -5.58 -5.49
N MET A 249 16.04 -5.30 -4.64
CA MET A 249 16.25 -4.73 -3.32
C MET A 249 17.13 -5.62 -2.43
N ASN A 250 16.97 -6.95 -2.53
CA ASN A 250 17.77 -7.88 -1.76
C ASN A 250 19.22 -7.96 -2.26
N GLN A 251 19.46 -7.83 -3.56
CA GLN A 251 20.82 -7.79 -4.12
C GLN A 251 21.51 -6.47 -3.77
N ALA A 252 20.86 -5.34 -4.04
CA ALA A 252 21.35 -4.00 -3.70
C ALA A 252 21.53 -3.81 -2.17
N GLY A 253 20.79 -4.55 -1.35
CA GLY A 253 20.94 -4.56 0.11
C GLY A 253 22.22 -5.22 0.62
N LYS A 254 22.91 -6.00 -0.21
CA LYS A 254 24.23 -6.61 0.11
C LYS A 254 25.41 -5.72 -0.27
N VAL A 255 25.18 -4.70 -1.07
CA VAL A 255 26.21 -3.76 -1.54
C VAL A 255 26.30 -2.61 -0.55
N HIS A 256 27.41 -2.56 0.20
CA HIS A 256 27.70 -1.46 1.13
C HIS A 256 28.29 -0.28 0.36
N VAL A 257 27.77 0.91 0.61
CA VAL A 257 28.23 2.15 -0.02
C VAL A 257 28.94 2.99 1.03
N TYR A 258 30.25 3.19 0.81
CA TYR A 258 31.03 4.05 1.67
C TYR A 258 30.68 5.52 1.38
N THR A 259 30.08 6.22 2.35
CA THR A 259 29.86 7.66 2.29
C THR A 259 30.91 8.37 3.14
N GLU A 260 31.74 9.22 2.53
CA GLU A 260 32.76 10.00 3.24
C GLU A 260 32.17 10.99 4.26
N LYS A 261 30.91 11.38 4.10
CA LYS A 261 30.22 12.23 5.04
C LYS A 261 29.69 11.40 6.21
N LYS A 262 30.29 11.60 7.38
CA LYS A 262 29.64 11.22 8.65
C LYS A 262 28.32 11.98 8.76
N GLU A 263 27.23 11.37 8.31
CA GLU A 263 25.90 11.92 8.57
C GLU A 263 25.63 11.77 10.06
N ASN A 264 25.73 12.87 10.79
CA ASN A 264 25.33 12.88 12.19
C ASN A 264 23.81 12.71 12.27
N ILE A 265 23.37 11.82 13.15
CA ILE A 265 21.97 11.76 13.57
C ILE A 265 21.73 13.09 14.28
N VAL A 266 21.04 14.02 13.63
CA VAL A 266 20.65 15.27 14.28
C VAL A 266 19.48 14.90 15.19
N PRO A 267 19.63 14.96 16.53
CA PRO A 267 18.54 14.68 17.45
C PRO A 267 17.55 15.85 17.36
N SER A 268 16.54 15.69 16.49
CA SER A 268 15.36 16.54 16.45
C SER A 268 14.25 15.88 17.27
N TYR A 269 13.46 16.67 18.00
CA TYR A 269 12.27 16.16 18.69
C TYR A 269 11.32 15.41 17.75
N THR A 270 11.30 15.76 16.48
CA THR A 270 10.51 15.08 15.43
C THR A 270 10.94 13.63 15.20
N VAL A 271 12.17 13.28 15.56
CA VAL A 271 12.73 11.93 15.39
C VAL A 271 12.05 10.91 16.30
N LEU A 272 11.47 11.32 17.43
CA LEU A 272 10.77 10.42 18.36
C LEU A 272 9.64 9.63 17.71
N ALA A 273 8.98 10.21 16.70
CA ALA A 273 7.91 9.52 15.97
C ALA A 273 8.40 8.33 15.12
N TYR A 274 9.70 8.25 14.83
CA TYR A 274 10.28 7.15 14.06
C TYR A 274 10.85 6.03 14.94
N VAL A 275 10.80 6.16 16.26
CA VAL A 275 11.34 5.15 17.20
C VAL A 275 10.76 3.76 16.97
N PRO A 276 9.45 3.54 16.77
CA PRO A 276 8.91 2.21 16.50
C PRO A 276 9.51 1.57 15.24
N GLN A 277 9.58 2.34 14.14
CA GLN A 277 10.16 1.89 12.89
C GLN A 277 11.66 1.59 13.04
N ALA A 278 12.40 2.47 13.72
CA ALA A 278 13.83 2.33 13.94
C ALA A 278 14.18 1.09 14.79
N ILE A 279 13.39 0.79 15.82
CA ILE A 279 13.55 -0.42 16.64
C ILE A 279 13.41 -1.66 15.76
N PHE A 280 12.37 -1.72 14.92
CA PHE A 280 12.11 -2.88 14.07
C PHE A 280 13.12 -3.00 12.93
N LEU A 281 13.61 -1.91 12.35
CA LEU A 281 14.75 -1.91 11.42
C LEU A 281 16.00 -2.48 12.08
N LYS A 282 16.32 -2.06 13.32
CA LYS A 282 17.44 -2.58 14.07
C LYS A 282 17.31 -4.07 14.38
N LEU A 283 16.12 -4.52 14.78
CA LEU A 283 15.84 -5.94 15.00
C LEU A 283 15.98 -6.73 13.70
N GLY A 284 15.49 -6.21 12.57
CA GLY A 284 15.66 -6.87 11.25
C GLY A 284 17.14 -7.08 10.89
N ARG A 285 18.02 -6.13 11.21
CA ARG A 285 19.48 -6.31 11.04
C ARG A 285 20.07 -7.35 12.01
N ILE A 286 19.66 -7.31 13.27
CA ILE A 286 20.13 -8.30 14.27
C ILE A 286 19.76 -9.72 13.86
N PHE A 287 18.57 -9.91 13.27
CA PHE A 287 18.11 -11.21 12.77
C PHE A 287 18.60 -11.54 11.35
N HIS A 288 19.47 -10.70 10.77
CA HIS A 288 20.01 -10.88 9.41
C HIS A 288 18.93 -11.06 8.34
N PHE A 289 17.83 -10.33 8.43
CA PHE A 289 16.79 -10.34 7.42
C PHE A 289 17.31 -9.81 6.08
N SER A 290 16.77 -10.33 4.96
CA SER A 290 16.97 -9.70 3.66
C SER A 290 16.49 -8.25 3.68
N PHE A 291 17.06 -7.41 2.82
CA PHE A 291 16.77 -5.97 2.87
C PHE A 291 15.27 -5.66 2.72
N SER A 292 14.59 -6.33 1.77
CA SER A 292 13.15 -6.16 1.57
C SER A 292 12.32 -6.55 2.80
N LEU A 293 12.70 -7.63 3.48
CA LEU A 293 12.03 -8.04 4.73
C LEU A 293 12.36 -7.08 5.88
N MET A 294 13.59 -6.60 6.01
CA MET A 294 13.98 -5.60 7.00
C MET A 294 13.20 -4.29 6.79
N TYR A 295 13.06 -3.85 5.54
CA TYR A 295 12.27 -2.66 5.18
C TYR A 295 10.80 -2.82 5.57
N ALA A 296 10.18 -3.95 5.22
CA ALA A 296 8.82 -4.27 5.63
C ALA A 296 8.68 -4.37 7.15
N PHE A 297 9.70 -4.89 7.83
CA PHE A 297 9.69 -5.04 9.28
C PHE A 297 9.67 -3.69 10.01
N GLY A 298 10.36 -2.66 9.47
CA GLY A 298 10.23 -1.28 9.97
C GLY A 298 8.80 -0.75 9.88
N LYS A 299 8.08 -1.02 8.79
CA LYS A 299 6.64 -0.67 8.66
C LYS A 299 5.77 -1.44 9.66
N ILE A 300 6.08 -2.72 9.93
CA ILE A 300 5.38 -3.51 10.96
C ILE A 300 5.52 -2.85 12.33
N GLY A 301 6.67 -2.27 12.67
CA GLY A 301 6.86 -1.53 13.92
C GLY A 301 5.84 -0.38 14.07
N ASN A 302 5.63 0.37 13.00
CA ASN A 302 4.64 1.45 12.96
C ASN A 302 3.20 0.93 13.09
N LEU A 303 2.87 -0.14 12.36
CA LEU A 303 1.55 -0.79 12.41
C LEU A 303 1.24 -1.32 13.81
N LEU A 304 2.20 -1.97 14.48
CA LEU A 304 2.00 -2.51 15.82
C LEU A 304 1.82 -1.40 16.88
N LEU A 305 2.54 -0.29 16.76
CA LEU A 305 2.27 0.89 17.60
C LEU A 305 0.81 1.35 17.41
N TYR A 306 0.38 1.53 16.17
CA TYR A 306 -0.98 1.93 15.84
C TYR A 306 -2.01 0.99 16.45
N ILE A 307 -1.88 -0.31 16.21
CA ILE A 307 -2.79 -1.33 16.73
C ILE A 307 -2.84 -1.28 18.26
N SER A 308 -1.68 -1.16 18.91
CA SER A 308 -1.60 -1.15 20.37
C SER A 308 -2.31 0.06 20.98
N VAL A 309 -2.05 1.26 20.46
CA VAL A 309 -2.64 2.50 21.00
C VAL A 309 -4.14 2.55 20.71
N MET A 310 -4.56 2.19 19.48
CA MET A 310 -5.98 2.19 19.11
C MET A 310 -6.78 1.09 19.82
N PHE A 311 -6.18 -0.07 20.08
CA PHE A 311 -6.77 -1.11 20.91
C PHE A 311 -7.17 -0.53 22.30
N TRP A 312 -6.25 0.18 22.93
CA TRP A 312 -6.55 0.81 24.22
C TRP A 312 -7.57 1.92 24.11
N ALA A 313 -7.51 2.75 23.06
CA ALA A 313 -8.49 3.81 22.82
C ALA A 313 -9.92 3.22 22.69
N ILE A 314 -10.11 2.17 21.89
CA ILE A 314 -11.41 1.51 21.73
C ILE A 314 -11.85 0.86 23.02
N LYS A 315 -10.94 0.18 23.74
CA LYS A 315 -11.24 -0.53 24.98
C LYS A 315 -11.74 0.39 26.09
N ILE A 316 -11.13 1.57 26.25
CA ILE A 316 -11.48 2.51 27.32
C ILE A 316 -12.60 3.47 26.95
N ALA A 317 -12.96 3.58 25.67
CA ALA A 317 -14.05 4.45 25.21
C ALA A 317 -15.38 4.01 25.85
N LYS A 318 -16.02 4.92 26.62
CA LYS A 318 -17.33 4.65 27.25
C LYS A 318 -18.51 4.85 26.29
N ILE A 319 -18.34 5.65 25.24
CA ILE A 319 -19.34 5.95 24.23
C ILE A 319 -18.73 5.82 22.83
N LYS A 320 -19.63 5.61 21.83
CA LYS A 320 -19.26 5.62 20.41
C LYS A 320 -18.12 4.66 19.99
N GLN A 321 -17.94 3.56 20.72
CA GLN A 321 -16.90 2.56 20.43
C GLN A 321 -16.98 2.05 18.97
N LEU A 322 -18.19 1.84 18.42
CA LEU A 322 -18.38 1.40 17.05
C LEU A 322 -17.91 2.47 16.06
N PHE A 323 -18.20 3.74 16.31
CA PHE A 323 -17.70 4.85 15.49
C PHE A 323 -16.18 4.91 15.52
N LEU A 324 -15.58 4.74 16.71
CA LEU A 324 -14.13 4.70 16.85
C LEU A 324 -13.52 3.51 16.09
N LEU A 325 -14.16 2.34 16.12
CA LEU A 325 -13.75 1.19 15.32
C LEU A 325 -13.73 1.52 13.82
N PHE A 326 -14.80 2.13 13.29
CA PHE A 326 -14.82 2.53 11.88
C PHE A 326 -13.76 3.56 11.55
N LEU A 327 -13.59 4.57 12.39
CA LEU A 327 -12.56 5.59 12.21
C LEU A 327 -11.15 4.97 12.13
N THR A 328 -10.85 4.04 13.03
CA THR A 328 -9.53 3.41 13.10
C THR A 328 -9.28 2.37 12.00
N LEU A 329 -10.33 1.78 11.44
CA LEU A 329 -10.24 0.88 10.27
C LEU A 329 -10.37 1.60 8.92
N MET A 330 -10.46 2.93 8.90
CA MET A 330 -10.47 3.66 7.63
C MET A 330 -9.23 3.35 6.80
N PRO A 331 -9.38 3.13 5.49
CA PRO A 331 -8.26 2.77 4.61
C PRO A 331 -7.07 3.73 4.71
N THR A 332 -7.31 5.04 4.80
CA THR A 332 -6.27 6.05 4.93
C THR A 332 -5.45 5.86 6.22
N ASN A 333 -6.09 5.56 7.34
CA ASN A 333 -5.41 5.39 8.61
C ASN A 333 -4.57 4.10 8.63
N LEU A 334 -5.10 3.01 8.06
CA LEU A 334 -4.36 1.76 7.90
C LEU A 334 -3.19 1.93 6.91
N PHE A 335 -3.40 2.69 5.82
CA PHE A 335 -2.36 3.00 4.86
C PHE A 335 -1.19 3.74 5.53
N LEU A 336 -1.46 4.80 6.29
CA LEU A 336 -0.44 5.53 7.04
C LEU A 336 0.24 4.64 8.09
N ALA A 337 -0.52 3.85 8.84
CA ALA A 337 0.02 2.93 9.82
C ALA A 337 0.92 1.85 9.21
N SER A 338 0.74 1.54 7.93
CA SER A 338 1.50 0.54 7.16
C SER A 338 2.62 1.14 6.32
N SER A 339 2.96 2.41 6.47
CA SER A 339 4.02 3.12 5.76
C SER A 339 5.05 3.72 6.71
N TYR A 340 6.16 4.23 6.17
CA TYR A 340 7.06 5.08 6.94
C TYR A 340 6.45 6.47 7.02
N THR A 341 6.04 6.88 8.23
CA THR A 341 5.49 8.20 8.51
C THR A 341 5.52 8.49 10.01
N TYR A 342 5.47 9.75 10.39
CA TYR A 342 5.20 10.18 11.76
C TYR A 342 3.70 10.34 12.05
N ASP A 343 2.85 10.45 11.04
CA ASP A 343 1.42 10.72 11.21
C ASP A 343 0.70 9.64 12.04
N THR A 344 1.19 8.42 11.98
CA THR A 344 0.68 7.32 12.81
C THR A 344 0.80 7.63 14.30
N VAL A 345 1.93 8.15 14.74
CA VAL A 345 2.15 8.54 16.14
C VAL A 345 1.21 9.68 16.50
N VAL A 346 1.16 10.72 15.66
CA VAL A 346 0.27 11.88 15.88
C VAL A 346 -1.17 11.40 16.06
N PHE A 347 -1.72 10.71 15.05
CA PHE A 347 -3.11 10.26 15.07
C PHE A 347 -3.42 9.33 16.25
N SER A 348 -2.51 8.39 16.54
CA SER A 348 -2.71 7.41 17.61
C SER A 348 -2.80 8.05 18.98
N PHE A 349 -1.82 8.85 19.34
CA PHE A 349 -1.76 9.44 20.67
C PHE A 349 -2.81 10.53 20.88
N PHE A 350 -3.10 11.34 19.83
CA PHE A 350 -4.21 12.29 19.86
C PHE A 350 -5.55 11.60 20.07
N THR A 351 -5.83 10.55 19.31
CA THR A 351 -7.10 9.82 19.43
C THR A 351 -7.27 9.25 20.85
N LEU A 352 -6.22 8.65 21.41
CA LEU A 352 -6.27 8.13 22.78
C LEU A 352 -6.48 9.26 23.81
N GLY A 353 -5.80 10.39 23.64
CA GLY A 353 -5.99 11.59 24.48
C GLY A 353 -7.41 12.12 24.40
N CYS A 354 -7.96 12.25 23.20
CA CYS A 354 -9.35 12.66 22.96
C CYS A 354 -10.37 11.70 23.59
N VAL A 355 -10.15 10.39 23.51
CA VAL A 355 -11.04 9.40 24.13
C VAL A 355 -11.07 9.56 25.65
N ILE A 356 -9.91 9.78 26.28
CA ILE A 356 -9.85 10.04 27.73
C ILE A 356 -10.57 11.33 28.06
N TRP A 357 -10.31 12.40 27.29
CA TRP A 357 -10.94 13.69 27.49
C TRP A 357 -12.48 13.62 27.36
N VAL A 358 -12.99 12.97 26.31
CA VAL A 358 -14.44 12.76 26.11
C VAL A 358 -15.05 11.94 27.26
N ASN A 359 -14.36 10.88 27.70
CA ASN A 359 -14.83 10.11 28.86
C ASN A 359 -14.94 10.97 30.12
N GLU A 360 -13.99 11.84 30.40
CA GLU A 360 -14.03 12.73 31.55
C GLU A 360 -15.13 13.79 31.41
N MET A 361 -15.36 14.33 30.20
CA MET A 361 -16.44 15.32 29.98
C MET A 361 -17.84 14.76 30.21
N PHE A 362 -18.12 13.55 29.71
CA PHE A 362 -19.47 13.00 29.69
C PHE A 362 -19.79 12.06 30.88
N PHE A 363 -18.78 11.52 31.53
CA PHE A 363 -18.93 10.53 32.59
C PHE A 363 -18.20 10.93 33.87
N TYR A 364 -18.20 12.21 34.16
CA TYR A 364 -17.60 12.78 35.34
C TYR A 364 -18.44 12.46 36.57
N GLU A 365 -17.90 11.65 37.49
CA GLU A 365 -18.59 11.27 38.74
C GLU A 365 -17.99 11.97 40.00
N SER A 366 -16.76 12.51 39.87
CA SER A 366 -16.04 13.16 40.98
C SER A 366 -14.89 14.01 40.41
N LYS A 367 -14.07 14.64 41.27
CA LYS A 367 -12.91 15.43 40.79
C LYS A 367 -11.96 14.58 39.94
N THR A 368 -11.69 15.02 38.69
CA THR A 368 -10.73 14.35 37.81
C THR A 368 -9.38 14.23 38.48
N SER A 369 -8.84 13.02 38.52
CA SER A 369 -7.53 12.78 39.18
C SER A 369 -6.42 13.52 38.42
N ALA A 370 -5.52 14.20 39.15
CA ALA A 370 -4.34 14.83 38.55
C ALA A 370 -3.51 13.88 37.69
N LYS A 371 -3.45 12.59 38.06
CA LYS A 371 -2.77 11.55 37.26
C LYS A 371 -3.39 11.39 35.86
N LYS A 372 -4.71 11.45 35.72
CA LYS A 372 -5.40 11.38 34.42
C LYS A 372 -5.13 12.61 33.59
N ILE A 373 -5.15 13.81 34.21
CA ILE A 373 -4.85 15.06 33.50
C ILE A 373 -3.41 15.04 32.99
N ILE A 374 -2.45 14.67 33.83
CA ILE A 374 -1.04 14.56 33.43
C ILE A 374 -0.88 13.55 32.28
N PHE A 375 -1.53 12.39 32.40
CA PHE A 375 -1.45 11.36 31.34
C PHE A 375 -2.04 11.86 30.01
N MET A 376 -3.17 12.55 30.06
CA MET A 376 -3.79 13.15 28.88
C MET A 376 -2.88 14.21 28.23
N ILE A 377 -2.27 15.10 29.04
CA ILE A 377 -1.30 16.09 28.55
C ILE A 377 -0.10 15.40 27.90
N LEU A 378 0.43 14.33 28.51
CA LEU A 378 1.53 13.57 27.93
C LEU A 378 1.16 12.96 26.56
N LEU A 379 -0.06 12.43 26.41
CA LEU A 379 -0.53 11.88 25.13
C LEU A 379 -0.60 12.96 24.05
N PHE A 380 -1.19 14.11 24.35
CA PHE A 380 -1.24 15.22 23.42
C PHE A 380 0.16 15.79 23.10
N THR A 381 1.04 15.85 24.08
CA THR A 381 2.43 16.28 23.89
C THR A 381 3.17 15.34 22.94
N ILE A 382 3.10 14.02 23.18
CA ILE A 382 3.73 13.02 22.29
C ILE A 382 3.16 13.11 20.88
N GLY A 383 1.85 13.23 20.73
CA GLY A 383 1.19 13.41 19.44
C GLY A 383 1.57 14.71 18.72
N SER A 384 1.91 15.76 19.47
CA SER A 384 2.28 17.06 18.90
C SER A 384 3.77 17.19 18.52
N PHE A 385 4.64 16.34 19.03
CA PHE A 385 6.09 16.47 18.80
C PHE A 385 6.48 16.52 17.33
N SER A 386 5.79 15.77 16.47
CA SER A 386 6.09 15.74 15.04
C SER A 386 5.36 16.81 14.22
N LYS A 387 4.27 17.36 14.78
CA LYS A 387 3.47 18.43 14.13
C LYS A 387 3.07 19.47 15.19
N ALA A 388 3.92 20.44 15.39
CA ALA A 388 3.68 21.54 16.36
C ALA A 388 2.37 22.33 16.10
N VAL A 389 1.77 22.21 14.90
CA VAL A 389 0.49 22.85 14.57
C VAL A 389 -0.68 22.39 15.46
N TYR A 390 -0.55 21.24 16.12
CA TYR A 390 -1.59 20.71 17.03
C TYR A 390 -1.39 21.15 18.50
N ILE A 391 -0.32 21.89 18.82
CA ILE A 391 -0.05 22.37 20.20
C ILE A 391 -1.16 23.25 20.77
N PRO A 392 -1.89 24.10 20.00
CA PRO A 392 -2.94 24.95 20.56
C PRO A 392 -4.20 24.23 21.06
N ILE A 393 -4.33 22.93 20.85
CA ILE A 393 -5.47 22.13 21.29
C ILE A 393 -5.25 21.64 22.72
#